data_e264e8f251ed41cde3ba49a7e16dc83e
#
_entry.id   e264e8f251ed41cde3ba49a7e16dc83e
#
_cell.length_a   1.000
_cell.length_b   1.000
_cell.length_c   1.000
_cell.angle_alpha   90.00
_cell.angle_beta   90.00
_cell.angle_gamma   90.00
#
_symmetry.space_group_name_H-M   'P 1'
#
loop_
_entity.id
_entity.type
_entity.pdbx_description
1 polymer ?
#
loop_
_entity_poly.entity_id
_entity_poly.type
_entity_poly.pdbx_seq_one_letter_code
_entity_poly.pdbx_strand_id
1 'polypeptide(L)'
;MLTRKTKIVCSIGPACDNDDTIREMIKAGMNIARFNFSHGTYDWHKQAMDRVRRVSAEIDVPVAILLDTKGPEIRTGLIDGTNNINLSAGETVIITTDDCTCVNASEGKPCRISISWKEAAKKVSPGIKILIADGLIELVVQKVEGEEIICKASNAGTFGSRKNVNLIGVHAGLPIMSDKDKEDLKFGATQDIDFVAASFVSFPEEVVQIKEYLKSVGAKARVIAKIENEEGLNNIEKITREADGIMVARGDLGVQLPTERIPLAQKAIIRCCHTAGKPVITATQMLDSMIVNPRPTRAELTDVANAIFDGTDALMLSGETAGGKYPVESVKTMALIARTTEDSLEYKEHMRKIDSDYVPGTEVGHMVAHSAYKLSKNIKAKAIIIPTLHGNTARMIGSFRPEQIVIAVTPNKKVQRQLMIQWGVTPVLCRIAGDSDMMIQNAVKLAIENNLVKLSDRVVVCAGIPLSSPLMVNTIRVLVVGNIIARGTSFGFCNSEKQKICGRIIHAEDIVEIRDTVKLNHKTILVCERITEDLIPVLRIIDGVISESGSDLQEENLKLVNPNLVYIQNVPDACKILEDNLSVSIDGEQGLIYEGAIC
;
A
#
# COMPACT_ATOMS: atom_id res chain seq x y z
N MET A 1 8.94 -16.00 2.34
CA MET A 1 7.58 -15.77 1.79
C MET A 1 7.68 -14.69 0.74
N LEU A 2 7.19 -14.92 -0.48
CA LEU A 2 7.06 -13.85 -1.48
C LEU A 2 6.08 -12.82 -0.94
N THR A 3 6.53 -11.58 -0.82
CA THR A 3 5.73 -10.48 -0.28
C THR A 3 4.80 -9.96 -1.36
N ARG A 4 3.49 -10.06 -1.15
CA ARG A 4 2.48 -9.45 -2.02
C ARG A 4 2.72 -7.94 -2.16
N LYS A 5 2.65 -7.42 -3.37
CA LYS A 5 2.91 -6.01 -3.70
C LYS A 5 1.62 -5.18 -3.77
N THR A 6 0.56 -5.71 -4.38
CA THR A 6 -0.78 -5.09 -4.42
C THR A 6 -1.35 -5.00 -3.00
N LYS A 7 -1.86 -3.84 -2.62
CA LYS A 7 -2.39 -3.58 -1.27
C LYS A 7 -3.87 -3.98 -1.17
N ILE A 8 -4.37 -4.15 0.06
CA ILE A 8 -5.77 -4.48 0.32
C ILE A 8 -6.37 -3.44 1.27
N VAL A 9 -7.46 -2.84 0.82
CA VAL A 9 -8.34 -1.97 1.61
C VAL A 9 -9.53 -2.80 2.07
N CYS A 10 -9.84 -2.78 3.36
CA CYS A 10 -11.00 -3.50 3.92
C CYS A 10 -11.93 -2.52 4.61
N SER A 11 -13.22 -2.56 4.25
CA SER A 11 -14.23 -1.79 4.97
C SER A 11 -14.50 -2.44 6.33
N ILE A 12 -14.46 -1.62 7.37
CA ILE A 12 -14.77 -2.02 8.73
C ILE A 12 -16.25 -1.83 8.97
N GLY A 13 -16.87 -2.83 9.55
CA GLY A 13 -18.30 -2.85 9.85
C GLY A 13 -18.67 -3.96 10.85
N PRO A 14 -19.95 -4.22 11.09
CA PRO A 14 -20.40 -5.14 12.14
C PRO A 14 -19.82 -6.55 12.08
N ALA A 15 -19.49 -7.06 10.89
CA ALA A 15 -18.95 -8.41 10.72
C ALA A 15 -17.50 -8.56 11.23
N CYS A 16 -16.76 -7.46 11.34
CA CYS A 16 -15.36 -7.46 11.78
C CYS A 16 -15.12 -6.54 12.98
N ASP A 17 -16.15 -6.12 13.72
CA ASP A 17 -16.05 -5.20 14.85
C ASP A 17 -15.64 -5.91 16.15
N ASN A 18 -14.54 -6.67 16.10
CA ASN A 18 -13.89 -7.28 17.27
C ASN A 18 -12.38 -7.47 17.04
N ASP A 19 -11.61 -7.56 18.13
CA ASP A 19 -10.14 -7.61 18.10
C ASP A 19 -9.60 -8.81 17.32
N ASP A 20 -10.18 -9.98 17.51
CA ASP A 20 -9.66 -11.22 16.90
C ASP A 20 -9.85 -11.23 15.40
N THR A 21 -11.03 -10.82 14.92
CA THR A 21 -11.29 -10.71 13.48
C THR A 21 -10.38 -9.66 12.83
N ILE A 22 -10.22 -8.49 13.45
CA ILE A 22 -9.29 -7.46 12.95
C ILE A 22 -7.86 -7.98 12.92
N ARG A 23 -7.41 -8.66 13.97
CA ARG A 23 -6.06 -9.27 14.04
C ARG A 23 -5.84 -10.26 12.90
N GLU A 24 -6.79 -11.15 12.67
CA GLU A 24 -6.70 -12.11 11.58
C GLU A 24 -6.79 -11.47 10.19
N MET A 25 -7.60 -10.41 10.00
CA MET A 25 -7.62 -9.65 8.76
C MET A 25 -6.28 -8.95 8.48
N ILE A 26 -5.63 -8.37 9.50
CA ILE A 26 -4.30 -7.76 9.35
C ILE A 26 -3.27 -8.81 8.97
N LYS A 27 -3.24 -9.96 9.66
CA LYS A 27 -2.36 -11.09 9.35
C LYS A 27 -2.62 -11.66 7.95
N ALA A 28 -3.89 -11.69 7.50
CA ALA A 28 -4.28 -12.11 6.16
C ALA A 28 -3.82 -11.13 5.06
N GLY A 29 -3.54 -9.87 5.44
CA GLY A 29 -2.96 -8.89 4.54
C GLY A 29 -3.73 -7.58 4.38
N MET A 30 -4.62 -7.22 5.27
CA MET A 30 -5.24 -5.89 5.31
C MET A 30 -4.16 -4.81 5.51
N ASN A 31 -4.12 -3.83 4.64
CA ASN A 31 -3.18 -2.71 4.69
C ASN A 31 -3.85 -1.40 5.09
N ILE A 32 -5.14 -1.24 4.75
CA ILE A 32 -5.91 -0.03 5.00
C ILE A 32 -7.28 -0.43 5.53
N ALA A 33 -7.69 0.16 6.64
CA ALA A 33 -9.03 0.06 7.21
C ALA A 33 -9.87 1.24 6.72
N ARG A 34 -10.93 0.96 5.94
CA ARG A 34 -11.86 1.96 5.41
C ARG A 34 -13.06 2.08 6.33
N PHE A 35 -13.42 3.31 6.66
CA PHE A 35 -14.61 3.68 7.44
C PHE A 35 -15.57 4.48 6.57
N ASN A 36 -16.74 3.92 6.29
CA ASN A 36 -17.77 4.58 5.48
C ASN A 36 -18.66 5.47 6.36
N PHE A 37 -18.53 6.78 6.25
CA PHE A 37 -19.28 7.76 7.05
C PHE A 37 -20.72 8.00 6.54
N SER A 38 -21.16 7.29 5.50
CA SER A 38 -22.59 7.20 5.17
C SER A 38 -23.39 6.42 6.20
N HIS A 39 -22.71 5.64 7.06
CA HIS A 39 -23.31 4.77 8.08
C HIS A 39 -22.58 4.91 9.42
N GLY A 40 -23.24 4.49 10.50
CA GLY A 40 -22.65 4.50 11.84
C GLY A 40 -22.74 5.84 12.55
N THR A 41 -22.26 5.85 13.80
CA THR A 41 -22.16 7.04 14.65
C THR A 41 -20.70 7.38 14.92
N TYR A 42 -20.40 8.59 15.33
CA TYR A 42 -19.02 9.00 15.69
C TYR A 42 -18.42 8.14 16.80
N ASP A 43 -19.24 7.77 17.79
CA ASP A 43 -18.79 6.92 18.91
C ASP A 43 -18.39 5.53 18.42
N TRP A 44 -19.18 4.93 17.52
CA TRP A 44 -18.83 3.66 16.92
C TRP A 44 -17.56 3.76 16.07
N HIS A 45 -17.48 4.76 15.20
CA HIS A 45 -16.28 4.98 14.36
C HIS A 45 -15.03 5.15 15.22
N LYS A 46 -15.13 5.94 16.30
CA LYS A 46 -14.00 6.13 17.22
C LYS A 46 -13.56 4.81 17.84
N GLN A 47 -14.48 4.04 18.41
CA GLN A 47 -14.17 2.76 19.06
C GLN A 47 -13.53 1.77 18.06
N ALA A 48 -14.06 1.69 16.84
CA ALA A 48 -13.54 0.80 15.82
C ALA A 48 -12.16 1.27 15.29
N MET A 49 -11.93 2.58 15.12
CA MET A 49 -10.61 3.13 14.77
C MET A 49 -9.57 2.88 15.87
N ASP A 50 -9.94 3.13 17.14
CA ASP A 50 -9.07 2.86 18.29
C ASP A 50 -8.71 1.36 18.38
N ARG A 51 -9.64 0.46 18.07
CA ARG A 51 -9.43 -0.99 17.99
C ARG A 51 -8.42 -1.35 16.92
N VAL A 52 -8.58 -0.83 15.69
CA VAL A 52 -7.63 -1.06 14.60
C VAL A 52 -6.23 -0.57 14.98
N ARG A 53 -6.12 0.62 15.59
CA ARG A 53 -4.83 1.17 16.04
C ARG A 53 -4.17 0.29 17.11
N ARG A 54 -4.95 -0.16 18.10
CA ARG A 54 -4.45 -1.02 19.18
C ARG A 54 -3.96 -2.35 18.64
N VAL A 55 -4.80 -3.07 17.88
CA VAL A 55 -4.44 -4.39 17.33
C VAL A 55 -3.25 -4.29 16.37
N SER A 56 -3.20 -3.25 15.54
CA SER A 56 -2.06 -2.96 14.66
C SER A 56 -0.74 -2.79 15.46
N ALA A 57 -0.80 -2.08 16.59
CA ALA A 57 0.36 -1.88 17.46
C ALA A 57 0.78 -3.16 18.20
N GLU A 58 -0.18 -3.98 18.66
CA GLU A 58 0.08 -5.26 19.34
C GLU A 58 0.85 -6.25 18.47
N ILE A 59 0.59 -6.28 17.17
CA ILE A 59 1.25 -7.22 16.24
C ILE A 59 2.34 -6.57 15.39
N ASP A 60 2.66 -5.30 15.67
CA ASP A 60 3.68 -4.48 14.97
C ASP A 60 3.51 -4.47 13.44
N VAL A 61 2.28 -4.39 12.96
CA VAL A 61 1.96 -4.28 11.53
C VAL A 61 1.21 -2.97 11.27
N PRO A 62 1.78 -2.02 10.53
CA PRO A 62 1.13 -0.74 10.28
C PRO A 62 -0.14 -0.91 9.43
N VAL A 63 -1.24 -0.28 9.87
CA VAL A 63 -2.50 -0.20 9.13
C VAL A 63 -2.90 1.26 9.03
N ALA A 64 -3.19 1.72 7.80
CA ALA A 64 -3.70 3.06 7.57
C ALA A 64 -5.21 3.13 7.80
N ILE A 65 -5.70 4.32 8.18
CA ILE A 65 -7.14 4.60 8.31
C ILE A 65 -7.57 5.51 7.17
N LEU A 66 -8.60 5.08 6.44
CA LEU A 66 -9.23 5.81 5.35
C LEU A 66 -10.68 6.14 5.73
N LEU A 67 -11.00 7.44 5.81
CA LEU A 67 -12.35 7.96 5.97
C LEU A 67 -12.96 8.15 4.58
N ASP A 68 -14.09 7.52 4.34
CA ASP A 68 -14.84 7.64 3.08
C ASP A 68 -16.06 8.54 3.33
N THR A 69 -16.10 9.71 2.66
CA THR A 69 -17.18 10.70 2.82
C THR A 69 -18.44 10.24 2.12
N LYS A 70 -19.57 10.74 2.60
CA LYS A 70 -20.84 10.50 1.94
C LYS A 70 -20.91 11.21 0.58
N GLY A 71 -20.45 12.46 0.53
CA GLY A 71 -20.51 13.30 -0.65
C GLY A 71 -21.90 13.83 -0.98
N PRO A 72 -22.00 14.62 -2.06
CA PRO A 72 -23.25 15.25 -2.49
C PRO A 72 -24.14 14.24 -3.20
N GLU A 73 -25.18 13.77 -2.51
CA GLU A 73 -26.19 12.86 -3.07
C GLU A 73 -27.54 13.55 -3.24
N ILE A 74 -28.19 13.26 -4.36
CA ILE A 74 -29.61 13.56 -4.54
C ILE A 74 -30.40 12.34 -4.07
N ARG A 75 -31.41 12.56 -3.24
CA ARG A 75 -32.24 11.48 -2.67
C ARG A 75 -33.71 11.75 -2.86
N THR A 76 -34.51 10.65 -2.97
CA THR A 76 -35.96 10.73 -2.90
C THR A 76 -36.43 11.14 -1.50
N GLY A 77 -37.59 11.71 -1.38
CA GLY A 77 -38.24 12.03 -0.12
C GLY A 77 -38.69 10.81 0.68
N LEU A 78 -39.38 11.07 1.78
CA LEU A 78 -40.04 10.03 2.56
C LEU A 78 -41.28 9.52 1.82
N ILE A 79 -41.57 8.25 1.97
CA ILE A 79 -42.83 7.63 1.50
C ILE A 79 -43.81 7.66 2.65
N ASP A 80 -45.08 7.91 2.36
CA ASP A 80 -46.13 7.93 3.36
C ASP A 80 -46.38 6.52 3.93
N GLY A 81 -46.35 6.38 5.24
CA GLY A 81 -46.50 5.12 5.97
C GLY A 81 -45.35 4.12 5.75
N THR A 82 -45.67 2.83 5.82
CA THR A 82 -44.70 1.71 5.64
C THR A 82 -44.64 1.20 4.20
N ASN A 83 -45.31 1.87 3.28
CA ASN A 83 -45.47 1.40 1.89
C ASN A 83 -44.24 1.80 1.06
N ASN A 84 -43.83 0.92 0.15
CA ASN A 84 -42.85 1.23 -0.89
C ASN A 84 -43.55 1.93 -2.09
N ILE A 85 -42.79 2.65 -2.89
CA ILE A 85 -43.25 3.05 -4.23
C ILE A 85 -43.10 1.85 -5.14
N ASN A 86 -44.21 1.50 -5.83
CA ASN A 86 -44.29 0.41 -6.79
C ASN A 86 -44.59 1.04 -8.16
N LEU A 87 -43.71 0.83 -9.13
CA LEU A 87 -43.86 1.34 -10.49
C LEU A 87 -44.03 0.21 -11.49
N SER A 88 -44.90 0.43 -12.46
CA SER A 88 -45.06 -0.42 -13.63
C SER A 88 -44.35 0.17 -14.85
N ALA A 89 -43.88 -0.68 -15.75
CA ALA A 89 -43.28 -0.20 -17.00
C ALA A 89 -44.30 0.63 -17.81
N GLY A 90 -43.89 1.79 -18.31
CA GLY A 90 -44.74 2.70 -19.02
C GLY A 90 -45.60 3.65 -18.17
N GLU A 91 -45.51 3.55 -16.84
CA GLU A 91 -46.27 4.38 -15.90
C GLU A 91 -45.76 5.84 -15.97
N THR A 92 -46.67 6.79 -15.82
CA THR A 92 -46.31 8.21 -15.70
C THR A 92 -45.98 8.55 -14.27
N VAL A 93 -44.80 9.18 -14.07
CA VAL A 93 -44.27 9.54 -12.76
C VAL A 93 -43.98 11.05 -12.77
N ILE A 94 -44.43 11.75 -11.76
CA ILE A 94 -44.06 13.15 -11.54
C ILE A 94 -42.95 13.23 -10.52
N ILE A 95 -41.78 13.72 -10.92
CA ILE A 95 -40.71 14.12 -9.98
C ILE A 95 -40.90 15.59 -9.64
N THR A 96 -40.90 15.91 -8.36
CA THR A 96 -41.03 17.27 -7.86
C THR A 96 -39.87 17.69 -6.99
N THR A 97 -39.53 18.96 -7.01
CA THR A 97 -38.56 19.57 -6.11
C THR A 97 -39.16 20.09 -4.82
N ASP A 98 -40.50 20.04 -4.69
CA ASP A 98 -41.19 20.41 -3.46
C ASP A 98 -40.90 19.43 -2.32
N ASP A 99 -40.91 19.92 -1.08
CA ASP A 99 -40.78 19.09 0.11
C ASP A 99 -42.13 18.41 0.42
N CYS A 100 -42.37 17.26 -0.22
CA CYS A 100 -43.56 16.46 0.03
C CYS A 100 -43.22 14.98 0.16
N THR A 101 -44.15 14.20 0.71
CA THR A 101 -44.03 12.74 0.73
C THR A 101 -44.21 12.15 -0.66
N CYS A 102 -43.47 11.09 -0.95
CA CYS A 102 -43.62 10.28 -2.16
C CYS A 102 -44.89 9.44 -2.03
N VAL A 103 -45.68 9.38 -3.08
CA VAL A 103 -46.94 8.62 -3.10
C VAL A 103 -47.08 7.78 -4.38
N ASN A 104 -47.63 6.59 -4.26
CA ASN A 104 -47.98 5.74 -5.40
C ASN A 104 -49.08 6.36 -6.25
N ALA A 105 -49.21 5.93 -7.50
CA ALA A 105 -50.34 6.28 -8.32
C ALA A 105 -51.65 5.82 -7.67
N SER A 106 -52.67 6.65 -7.79
CA SER A 106 -54.04 6.36 -7.34
C SER A 106 -55.01 6.78 -8.44
N GLU A 107 -56.32 6.48 -8.26
CA GLU A 107 -57.33 6.73 -9.26
C GLU A 107 -57.30 8.20 -9.75
N GLY A 108 -56.92 8.39 -11.00
CA GLY A 108 -56.81 9.71 -11.62
C GLY A 108 -55.57 10.54 -11.23
N LYS A 109 -54.63 10.02 -10.42
CA LYS A 109 -53.39 10.73 -9.99
C LYS A 109 -52.17 9.90 -10.30
N PRO A 110 -51.17 10.43 -11.01
CA PRO A 110 -49.91 9.73 -11.27
C PRO A 110 -49.07 9.58 -9.99
N CYS A 111 -48.13 8.63 -10.00
CA CYS A 111 -47.12 8.50 -8.95
C CYS A 111 -46.33 9.82 -8.83
N ARG A 112 -46.11 10.26 -7.60
CA ARG A 112 -45.35 11.49 -7.30
C ARG A 112 -44.16 11.19 -6.40
N ILE A 113 -42.98 11.63 -6.80
CA ILE A 113 -41.72 11.40 -6.11
C ILE A 113 -41.05 12.76 -5.88
N SER A 114 -40.83 13.14 -4.64
CA SER A 114 -40.03 14.32 -4.31
C SER A 114 -38.54 13.97 -4.30
N ILE A 115 -37.70 14.95 -4.67
CA ILE A 115 -36.24 14.82 -4.63
C ILE A 115 -35.60 16.00 -3.91
N SER A 116 -34.42 15.76 -3.31
CA SER A 116 -33.71 16.74 -2.49
C SER A 116 -33.08 17.90 -3.29
N TRP A 117 -32.90 17.77 -4.62
CA TRP A 117 -32.25 18.77 -5.44
C TRP A 117 -33.25 19.76 -6.02
N LYS A 118 -33.25 20.98 -5.47
CA LYS A 118 -34.24 22.04 -5.80
C LYS A 118 -34.09 22.62 -7.22
N GLU A 119 -32.91 22.55 -7.84
CA GLU A 119 -32.67 23.08 -9.16
C GLU A 119 -32.93 22.07 -10.29
N ALA A 120 -33.39 20.86 -9.98
CA ALA A 120 -33.51 19.74 -10.91
C ALA A 120 -34.38 20.12 -12.14
N ALA A 121 -35.56 20.71 -11.93
CA ALA A 121 -36.48 21.09 -12.99
C ALA A 121 -35.88 22.09 -13.97
N LYS A 122 -34.92 22.95 -13.54
CA LYS A 122 -34.25 23.92 -14.39
C LYS A 122 -33.09 23.35 -15.23
N LYS A 123 -32.60 22.15 -14.84
CA LYS A 123 -31.38 21.53 -15.41
C LYS A 123 -31.67 20.33 -16.29
N VAL A 124 -32.88 19.75 -16.20
CA VAL A 124 -33.26 18.60 -17.03
C VAL A 124 -34.03 19.01 -18.29
N SER A 125 -33.93 18.17 -19.30
CA SER A 125 -34.65 18.32 -20.57
C SER A 125 -35.27 16.98 -21.00
N PRO A 126 -36.27 17.00 -21.92
CA PRO A 126 -36.82 15.75 -22.45
C PRO A 126 -35.73 14.80 -22.98
N GLY A 127 -35.90 13.52 -22.70
CA GLY A 127 -34.96 12.45 -23.09
C GLY A 127 -33.89 12.12 -22.03
N ILE A 128 -33.70 12.97 -21.01
CA ILE A 128 -32.77 12.66 -19.91
C ILE A 128 -33.29 11.46 -19.11
N LYS A 129 -32.37 10.56 -18.75
CA LYS A 129 -32.66 9.42 -17.91
C LYS A 129 -32.40 9.79 -16.44
N ILE A 130 -33.35 9.41 -15.59
CA ILE A 130 -33.27 9.54 -14.14
C ILE A 130 -33.29 8.13 -13.55
N LEU A 131 -32.23 7.76 -12.83
CA LEU A 131 -32.11 6.46 -12.17
C LEU A 131 -32.37 6.60 -10.69
N ILE A 132 -33.18 5.71 -10.11
CA ILE A 132 -33.52 5.68 -8.69
C ILE A 132 -33.09 4.33 -8.11
N ALA A 133 -32.61 4.33 -6.85
CA ALA A 133 -32.19 3.15 -6.10
C ALA A 133 -31.11 2.33 -6.84
N ASP A 134 -29.96 2.94 -7.10
CA ASP A 134 -28.81 2.35 -7.80
C ASP A 134 -29.14 1.79 -9.19
N GLY A 135 -30.06 2.47 -9.91
CA GLY A 135 -30.48 2.07 -11.24
C GLY A 135 -31.58 0.99 -11.27
N LEU A 136 -32.14 0.61 -10.13
CA LEU A 136 -33.26 -0.33 -10.07
C LEU A 136 -34.48 0.18 -10.84
N ILE A 137 -34.73 1.49 -10.82
CA ILE A 137 -35.77 2.18 -11.58
C ILE A 137 -35.12 3.14 -12.55
N GLU A 138 -35.50 3.03 -13.82
CA GLU A 138 -35.17 3.99 -14.87
C GLU A 138 -36.41 4.78 -15.28
N LEU A 139 -36.32 6.11 -15.20
CA LEU A 139 -37.33 7.04 -15.66
C LEU A 139 -36.75 7.87 -16.83
N VAL A 140 -37.55 8.14 -17.84
CA VAL A 140 -37.20 9.03 -18.97
C VAL A 140 -38.04 10.30 -18.90
N VAL A 141 -37.38 11.43 -18.83
CA VAL A 141 -38.04 12.74 -18.82
C VAL A 141 -38.80 12.96 -20.15
N GLN A 142 -40.11 13.25 -20.05
CA GLN A 142 -40.96 13.53 -21.18
C GLN A 142 -41.10 15.04 -21.38
N LYS A 143 -41.34 15.79 -20.33
CA LYS A 143 -41.46 17.26 -20.31
C LYS A 143 -41.24 17.82 -18.91
N VAL A 144 -40.99 19.09 -18.81
CA VAL A 144 -40.88 19.86 -17.57
C VAL A 144 -41.95 20.93 -17.54
N GLU A 145 -42.71 21.02 -16.46
CA GLU A 145 -43.78 22.00 -16.26
C GLU A 145 -43.61 22.69 -14.90
N GLY A 146 -43.03 23.87 -14.88
CA GLY A 146 -42.69 24.58 -13.63
C GLY A 146 -41.64 23.84 -12.84
N GLU A 147 -41.96 23.45 -11.60
CA GLU A 147 -41.09 22.66 -10.70
C GLU A 147 -41.33 21.14 -10.81
N GLU A 148 -42.20 20.72 -11.76
CA GLU A 148 -42.52 19.31 -11.97
C GLU A 148 -41.82 18.75 -13.21
N ILE A 149 -41.19 17.58 -13.05
CA ILE A 149 -40.56 16.84 -14.14
C ILE A 149 -41.43 15.62 -14.42
N ILE A 150 -42.08 15.61 -15.55
CA ILE A 150 -42.97 14.53 -15.97
C ILE A 150 -42.16 13.48 -16.68
N CYS A 151 -42.10 12.27 -16.10
CA CYS A 151 -41.32 11.14 -16.55
C CYS A 151 -42.21 9.96 -16.93
N LYS A 152 -41.61 9.02 -17.68
CA LYS A 152 -42.18 7.72 -17.98
C LYS A 152 -41.22 6.62 -17.45
N ALA A 153 -41.73 5.65 -16.69
CA ALA A 153 -40.96 4.53 -16.21
C ALA A 153 -40.58 3.58 -17.36
N SER A 154 -39.28 3.30 -17.54
CA SER A 154 -38.79 2.36 -18.56
C SER A 154 -38.99 0.91 -18.14
N ASN A 155 -38.95 0.64 -16.84
CA ASN A 155 -39.06 -0.69 -16.25
C ASN A 155 -39.99 -0.68 -15.02
N ALA A 156 -40.43 -1.85 -14.62
CA ALA A 156 -41.14 -2.03 -13.36
C ALA A 156 -40.16 -2.24 -12.20
N GLY A 157 -40.56 -1.84 -10.99
CA GLY A 157 -39.76 -2.10 -9.78
C GLY A 157 -40.35 -1.44 -8.54
N THR A 158 -39.71 -1.69 -7.41
CA THR A 158 -40.15 -1.24 -6.07
C THR A 158 -38.97 -0.63 -5.32
N PHE A 159 -39.17 0.52 -4.66
CA PHE A 159 -38.14 1.13 -3.83
C PHE A 159 -38.74 1.79 -2.56
N GLY A 160 -37.91 1.90 -1.52
CA GLY A 160 -38.27 2.53 -0.25
C GLY A 160 -37.89 4.01 -0.18
N SER A 161 -38.08 4.64 1.00
CA SER A 161 -37.78 6.04 1.27
C SER A 161 -36.27 6.36 1.14
N ARG A 162 -35.94 7.61 0.80
CA ARG A 162 -34.58 8.19 0.81
C ARG A 162 -33.57 7.46 -0.07
N LYS A 163 -34.02 6.93 -1.22
CA LYS A 163 -33.13 6.30 -2.20
C LYS A 163 -32.38 7.34 -3.01
N ASN A 164 -31.17 7.00 -3.42
CA ASN A 164 -30.36 7.83 -4.31
C ASN A 164 -31.05 8.04 -5.65
N VAL A 165 -30.79 9.19 -6.24
CA VAL A 165 -31.29 9.63 -7.54
C VAL A 165 -30.13 10.11 -8.38
N ASN A 166 -29.94 9.52 -9.55
CA ASN A 166 -28.91 9.89 -10.50
C ASN A 166 -29.53 10.42 -11.78
N LEU A 167 -29.14 11.63 -12.19
CA LEU A 167 -29.57 12.24 -13.44
C LEU A 167 -28.43 12.09 -14.46
N ILE A 168 -28.62 11.25 -15.46
CA ILE A 168 -27.56 10.88 -16.40
C ILE A 168 -27.21 12.04 -17.31
N GLY A 169 -25.93 12.41 -17.34
CA GLY A 169 -25.41 13.53 -18.15
C GLY A 169 -25.76 14.92 -17.61
N VAL A 170 -26.28 15.03 -16.38
CA VAL A 170 -26.61 16.32 -15.75
C VAL A 170 -25.70 16.58 -14.56
N HIS A 171 -24.91 17.64 -14.64
CA HIS A 171 -24.13 18.09 -13.48
C HIS A 171 -25.02 18.89 -12.51
N ALA A 172 -25.15 18.36 -11.29
CA ALA A 172 -26.02 18.95 -10.28
C ALA A 172 -25.48 20.26 -9.68
N GLY A 173 -24.17 20.50 -9.76
CA GLY A 173 -23.53 21.69 -9.16
C GLY A 173 -23.66 21.74 -7.64
N LEU A 174 -23.85 20.60 -6.99
CA LEU A 174 -23.89 20.51 -5.53
C LEU A 174 -22.50 20.76 -4.93
N PRO A 175 -22.39 21.40 -3.76
CA PRO A 175 -21.12 21.54 -3.08
C PRO A 175 -20.50 20.17 -2.80
N ILE A 176 -19.21 20.00 -3.12
CA ILE A 176 -18.50 18.72 -2.94
C ILE A 176 -18.47 18.23 -1.47
N MET A 177 -18.57 19.15 -0.53
CA MET A 177 -18.69 18.87 0.91
C MET A 177 -20.01 19.44 1.42
N SER A 178 -20.90 18.58 1.84
CA SER A 178 -22.05 18.97 2.67
C SER A 178 -21.58 19.43 4.06
N ASP A 179 -22.46 20.05 4.83
CA ASP A 179 -22.13 20.41 6.23
C ASP A 179 -21.83 19.16 7.07
N LYS A 180 -22.51 18.05 6.79
CA LYS A 180 -22.23 16.75 7.40
C LYS A 180 -20.83 16.25 7.04
N ASP A 181 -20.41 16.33 5.77
CA ASP A 181 -19.07 15.95 5.36
C ASP A 181 -17.99 16.78 6.05
N LYS A 182 -18.23 18.08 6.25
CA LYS A 182 -17.32 18.95 7.00
C LYS A 182 -17.19 18.53 8.48
N GLU A 183 -18.32 18.17 9.12
CA GLU A 183 -18.30 17.63 10.48
C GLU A 183 -17.55 16.28 10.53
N ASP A 184 -17.79 15.40 9.57
CA ASP A 184 -17.12 14.10 9.46
C ASP A 184 -15.61 14.26 9.29
N LEU A 185 -15.16 15.18 8.44
CA LEU A 185 -13.74 15.50 8.24
C LEU A 185 -13.10 16.13 9.48
N LYS A 186 -13.84 17.01 10.18
CA LYS A 186 -13.40 17.58 11.46
C LYS A 186 -13.24 16.50 12.54
N PHE A 187 -14.20 15.59 12.64
CA PHE A 187 -14.08 14.41 13.49
C PHE A 187 -12.88 13.54 13.09
N GLY A 188 -12.72 13.22 11.80
CA GLY A 188 -11.60 12.47 11.28
C GLY A 188 -10.24 13.09 11.61
N ALA A 189 -10.14 14.43 11.61
CA ALA A 189 -8.93 15.15 12.04
C ALA A 189 -8.55 14.81 13.48
N THR A 190 -9.52 14.69 14.39
CA THR A 190 -9.27 14.31 15.80
C THR A 190 -8.83 12.85 15.96
N GLN A 191 -9.11 11.99 14.96
CA GLN A 191 -8.75 10.56 14.96
C GLN A 191 -7.45 10.28 14.20
N ASP A 192 -6.70 11.31 13.80
CA ASP A 192 -5.44 11.19 13.04
C ASP A 192 -5.58 10.27 11.81
N ILE A 193 -6.67 10.38 11.03
CA ILE A 193 -6.91 9.60 9.81
C ILE A 193 -5.81 9.83 8.78
N ASP A 194 -5.45 8.81 8.02
CA ASP A 194 -4.35 8.83 7.05
C ASP A 194 -4.79 9.25 5.65
N PHE A 195 -6.03 8.90 5.29
CA PHE A 195 -6.64 9.21 3.99
C PHE A 195 -8.09 9.68 4.14
N VAL A 196 -8.53 10.47 3.18
CA VAL A 196 -9.93 10.79 2.91
C VAL A 196 -10.24 10.33 1.50
N ALA A 197 -11.21 9.42 1.34
CA ALA A 197 -11.81 9.10 0.05
C ALA A 197 -12.98 10.05 -0.18
N ALA A 198 -12.83 10.94 -1.14
CA ALA A 198 -13.80 11.99 -1.46
C ALA A 198 -14.78 11.49 -2.53
N SER A 199 -16.05 11.38 -2.18
CA SER A 199 -17.09 10.88 -3.07
C SER A 199 -17.50 11.92 -4.12
N PHE A 200 -17.86 11.45 -5.32
CA PHE A 200 -18.43 12.21 -6.43
C PHE A 200 -17.54 13.34 -6.99
N VAL A 201 -16.22 13.19 -6.92
CA VAL A 201 -15.30 14.20 -7.49
C VAL A 201 -15.46 14.26 -9.01
N SER A 202 -15.82 15.43 -9.52
CA SER A 202 -16.06 15.73 -10.92
C SER A 202 -15.05 16.72 -11.50
N PHE A 203 -14.47 17.60 -10.66
CA PHE A 203 -13.54 18.66 -11.04
C PHE A 203 -12.31 18.73 -10.14
N PRO A 204 -11.14 19.16 -10.66
CA PRO A 204 -9.92 19.30 -9.87
C PRO A 204 -10.06 20.31 -8.71
N GLU A 205 -10.84 21.38 -8.90
CA GLU A 205 -11.09 22.41 -7.89
C GLU A 205 -11.75 21.85 -6.63
N GLU A 206 -12.54 20.80 -6.77
CA GLU A 206 -13.20 20.11 -5.64
C GLU A 206 -12.17 19.41 -4.74
N VAL A 207 -11.14 18.81 -5.34
CA VAL A 207 -10.02 18.23 -4.59
C VAL A 207 -9.26 19.30 -3.81
N VAL A 208 -9.03 20.46 -4.45
CA VAL A 208 -8.36 21.61 -3.80
C VAL A 208 -9.18 22.09 -2.60
N GLN A 209 -10.50 22.26 -2.77
CA GLN A 209 -11.40 22.67 -1.67
C GLN A 209 -11.34 21.71 -0.48
N ILE A 210 -11.33 20.40 -0.72
CA ILE A 210 -11.22 19.40 0.35
C ILE A 210 -9.87 19.50 1.05
N LYS A 211 -8.76 19.65 0.29
CA LYS A 211 -7.42 19.82 0.87
C LYS A 211 -7.30 21.09 1.72
N GLU A 212 -7.87 22.19 1.27
CA GLU A 212 -7.91 23.45 2.02
C GLU A 212 -8.71 23.30 3.31
N TYR A 213 -9.86 22.63 3.26
CA TYR A 213 -10.66 22.36 4.44
C TYR A 213 -9.91 21.47 5.44
N LEU A 214 -9.31 20.38 4.99
CA LEU A 214 -8.49 19.50 5.83
C LEU A 214 -7.34 20.27 6.52
N LYS A 215 -6.67 21.14 5.77
CA LYS A 215 -5.65 22.03 6.32
C LYS A 215 -6.20 22.97 7.39
N SER A 216 -7.39 23.54 7.17
CA SER A 216 -8.03 24.46 8.11
C SER A 216 -8.39 23.81 9.44
N VAL A 217 -8.72 22.50 9.44
CA VAL A 217 -9.02 21.72 10.66
C VAL A 217 -7.79 21.00 11.22
N GLY A 218 -6.58 21.27 10.67
CA GLY A 218 -5.31 20.70 11.15
C GLY A 218 -5.08 19.25 10.75
N ALA A 219 -5.87 18.68 9.86
CA ALA A 219 -5.70 17.31 9.37
C ALA A 219 -4.55 17.21 8.36
N LYS A 220 -3.72 16.16 8.50
CA LYS A 220 -2.63 15.82 7.58
C LYS A 220 -2.98 14.60 6.71
N ALA A 221 -4.28 14.36 6.49
CA ALA A 221 -4.75 13.28 5.64
C ALA A 221 -4.50 13.58 4.17
N ARG A 222 -4.31 12.52 3.37
CA ARG A 222 -4.20 12.61 1.92
C ARG A 222 -5.55 12.38 1.28
N VAL A 223 -5.82 13.04 0.15
CA VAL A 223 -7.11 12.97 -0.55
C VAL A 223 -7.05 11.96 -1.69
N ILE A 224 -7.91 10.95 -1.63
CA ILE A 224 -8.18 9.99 -2.70
C ILE A 224 -9.48 10.41 -3.37
N ALA A 225 -9.43 10.86 -4.61
CA ALA A 225 -10.63 11.24 -5.36
C ALA A 225 -11.34 9.99 -5.89
N LYS A 226 -12.63 9.85 -5.59
CA LYS A 226 -13.47 8.76 -6.12
C LYS A 226 -14.09 9.20 -7.44
N ILE A 227 -13.82 8.41 -8.48
CA ILE A 227 -14.41 8.63 -9.81
C ILE A 227 -15.66 7.77 -9.92
N GLU A 228 -16.81 8.43 -9.88
CA GLU A 228 -18.15 7.85 -9.73
C GLU A 228 -19.12 8.29 -10.82
N ASN A 229 -18.70 9.21 -11.70
CA ASN A 229 -19.53 9.75 -12.77
C ASN A 229 -18.72 10.03 -14.07
N GLU A 230 -19.43 10.29 -15.15
CA GLU A 230 -18.82 10.52 -16.47
C GLU A 230 -17.99 11.80 -16.51
N GLU A 231 -18.38 12.84 -15.79
CA GLU A 231 -17.67 14.12 -15.74
C GLU A 231 -16.32 13.98 -15.05
N GLY A 232 -16.26 13.25 -13.92
CA GLY A 232 -15.00 12.90 -13.24
C GLY A 232 -14.09 12.07 -14.14
N LEU A 233 -14.65 11.15 -14.92
CA LEU A 233 -13.89 10.38 -15.90
C LEU A 233 -13.32 11.27 -17.01
N ASN A 234 -14.09 12.22 -17.53
CA ASN A 234 -13.65 13.16 -18.55
C ASN A 234 -12.56 14.12 -18.05
N ASN A 235 -12.56 14.45 -16.75
CA ASN A 235 -11.59 15.32 -16.10
C ASN A 235 -10.46 14.56 -15.39
N ILE A 236 -10.33 13.24 -15.60
CA ILE A 236 -9.46 12.36 -14.83
C ILE A 236 -8.00 12.84 -14.75
N GLU A 237 -7.43 13.35 -15.85
CA GLU A 237 -6.04 13.83 -15.86
C GLU A 237 -5.84 15.03 -14.93
N LYS A 238 -6.78 15.98 -14.93
CA LYS A 238 -6.71 17.17 -14.09
C LYS A 238 -6.95 16.83 -12.63
N ILE A 239 -7.94 15.96 -12.36
CA ILE A 239 -8.23 15.47 -11.00
C ILE A 239 -7.03 14.71 -10.44
N THR A 240 -6.39 13.83 -11.23
CA THR A 240 -5.24 13.05 -10.80
C THR A 240 -4.04 13.92 -10.44
N ARG A 241 -3.83 15.06 -11.12
CA ARG A 241 -2.77 16.01 -10.76
C ARG A 241 -2.96 16.57 -9.35
N GLU A 242 -4.18 16.95 -9.03
CA GLU A 242 -4.52 17.57 -7.74
C GLU A 242 -4.67 16.53 -6.61
N ALA A 243 -5.19 15.34 -6.89
CA ALA A 243 -5.42 14.30 -5.89
C ALA A 243 -4.10 13.65 -5.42
N ASP A 244 -4.11 13.04 -4.23
CA ASP A 244 -3.01 12.21 -3.73
C ASP A 244 -3.12 10.74 -4.18
N GLY A 245 -4.26 10.36 -4.73
CA GLY A 245 -4.58 9.08 -5.34
C GLY A 245 -6.00 9.08 -5.87
N ILE A 246 -6.37 8.01 -6.55
CA ILE A 246 -7.69 7.85 -7.18
C ILE A 246 -8.33 6.55 -6.69
N MET A 247 -9.66 6.53 -6.62
CA MET A 247 -10.44 5.31 -6.44
C MET A 247 -11.41 5.14 -7.62
N VAL A 248 -11.31 3.99 -8.29
CA VAL A 248 -12.27 3.56 -9.30
C VAL A 248 -13.46 2.93 -8.57
N ALA A 249 -14.52 3.70 -8.34
CA ALA A 249 -15.72 3.27 -7.64
C ALA A 249 -16.72 2.66 -8.64
N ARG A 250 -16.48 1.41 -9.03
CA ARG A 250 -17.18 0.74 -10.14
C ARG A 250 -18.69 0.61 -9.94
N GLY A 251 -19.15 0.52 -8.68
CA GLY A 251 -20.58 0.47 -8.35
C GLY A 251 -21.32 1.71 -8.82
N ASP A 252 -20.91 2.88 -8.30
CA ASP A 252 -21.54 4.17 -8.63
C ASP A 252 -21.28 4.57 -10.07
N LEU A 253 -20.05 4.35 -10.58
CA LEU A 253 -19.71 4.60 -11.95
C LEU A 253 -20.55 3.75 -12.93
N GLY A 254 -20.89 2.51 -12.54
CA GLY A 254 -21.76 1.60 -13.33
C GLY A 254 -23.23 2.01 -13.35
N VAL A 255 -23.67 2.89 -12.46
CA VAL A 255 -24.99 3.53 -12.53
C VAL A 255 -24.98 4.69 -13.53
N GLN A 256 -23.85 5.38 -13.66
CA GLN A 256 -23.71 6.59 -14.47
C GLN A 256 -23.28 6.30 -15.92
N LEU A 257 -22.58 5.20 -16.16
CA LEU A 257 -22.07 4.82 -17.49
C LEU A 257 -22.74 3.53 -17.99
N PRO A 258 -22.83 3.35 -19.32
CA PRO A 258 -23.16 2.03 -19.89
C PRO A 258 -22.22 0.95 -19.37
N THR A 259 -22.77 -0.19 -18.99
CA THR A 259 -22.03 -1.26 -18.25
C THR A 259 -20.82 -1.75 -19.03
N GLU A 260 -20.90 -1.83 -20.35
CA GLU A 260 -19.81 -2.23 -21.24
C GLU A 260 -18.63 -1.25 -21.29
N ARG A 261 -18.82 0.00 -20.83
CA ARG A 261 -17.77 1.01 -20.76
C ARG A 261 -16.94 0.92 -19.48
N ILE A 262 -17.43 0.26 -18.43
CA ILE A 262 -16.79 0.23 -17.11
C ILE A 262 -15.36 -0.38 -17.16
N PRO A 263 -15.13 -1.53 -17.81
CA PRO A 263 -13.77 -2.09 -17.90
C PRO A 263 -12.78 -1.16 -18.62
N LEU A 264 -13.26 -0.44 -19.65
CA LEU A 264 -12.41 0.52 -20.39
C LEU A 264 -12.12 1.76 -19.53
N ALA A 265 -13.09 2.27 -18.79
CA ALA A 265 -12.92 3.37 -17.86
C ALA A 265 -11.91 3.02 -16.76
N GLN A 266 -12.00 1.81 -16.15
CA GLN A 266 -11.03 1.31 -15.19
C GLN A 266 -9.61 1.36 -15.75
N LYS A 267 -9.40 0.78 -16.94
CA LYS A 267 -8.08 0.76 -17.60
C LYS A 267 -7.55 2.17 -17.89
N ALA A 268 -8.41 3.08 -18.33
CA ALA A 268 -8.04 4.47 -18.61
C ALA A 268 -7.63 5.22 -17.33
N ILE A 269 -8.40 5.07 -16.23
CA ILE A 269 -8.09 5.67 -14.93
C ILE A 269 -6.76 5.13 -14.37
N ILE A 270 -6.58 3.82 -14.38
CA ILE A 270 -5.34 3.18 -13.88
C ILE A 270 -4.13 3.67 -14.67
N ARG A 271 -4.23 3.73 -16.00
CA ARG A 271 -3.17 4.26 -16.87
C ARG A 271 -2.83 5.71 -16.56
N CYS A 272 -3.85 6.56 -16.38
CA CYS A 272 -3.67 7.96 -16.00
C CYS A 272 -2.93 8.09 -14.66
N CYS A 273 -3.31 7.30 -13.65
CA CYS A 273 -2.66 7.26 -12.35
C CYS A 273 -1.19 6.83 -12.45
N HIS A 274 -0.89 5.80 -13.24
CA HIS A 274 0.47 5.35 -13.50
C HIS A 274 1.35 6.45 -14.09
N THR A 275 0.85 7.12 -15.14
CA THR A 275 1.57 8.24 -15.79
C THR A 275 1.85 9.37 -14.80
N ALA A 276 0.91 9.65 -13.90
CA ALA A 276 1.05 10.70 -12.88
C ALA A 276 1.82 10.25 -11.61
N GLY A 277 2.20 8.98 -11.50
CA GLY A 277 2.86 8.43 -10.31
C GLY A 277 1.98 8.44 -9.05
N LYS A 278 0.65 8.35 -9.22
CA LYS A 278 -0.34 8.39 -8.13
C LYS A 278 -0.91 6.99 -7.88
N PRO A 279 -1.15 6.61 -6.62
CA PRO A 279 -1.77 5.32 -6.33
C PRO A 279 -3.24 5.28 -6.76
N VAL A 280 -3.69 4.11 -7.20
CA VAL A 280 -5.07 3.84 -7.58
C VAL A 280 -5.64 2.65 -6.84
N ILE A 281 -6.87 2.79 -6.35
CA ILE A 281 -7.65 1.74 -5.71
C ILE A 281 -8.74 1.28 -6.67
N THR A 282 -8.80 -0.01 -6.98
CA THR A 282 -9.96 -0.61 -7.66
C THR A 282 -10.95 -1.11 -6.61
N ALA A 283 -12.16 -0.58 -6.66
CA ALA A 283 -13.16 -0.74 -5.60
C ALA A 283 -14.48 -1.32 -6.11
N THR A 284 -15.24 -1.87 -5.18
CA THR A 284 -16.59 -2.43 -5.30
C THR A 284 -16.72 -3.71 -6.13
N GLN A 285 -17.56 -4.64 -5.66
CA GLN A 285 -17.91 -5.89 -6.36
C GLN A 285 -16.70 -6.74 -6.78
N MET A 286 -15.65 -6.80 -5.92
CA MET A 286 -14.45 -7.59 -6.21
C MET A 286 -14.65 -9.08 -5.91
N LEU A 287 -15.18 -9.40 -4.71
CA LEU A 287 -15.51 -10.76 -4.26
C LEU A 287 -16.91 -10.77 -3.64
N ASP A 288 -17.86 -10.10 -4.27
CA ASP A 288 -19.21 -9.80 -3.76
C ASP A 288 -19.96 -11.06 -3.29
N SER A 289 -19.82 -12.16 -4.03
CA SER A 289 -20.43 -13.44 -3.64
C SER A 289 -19.93 -13.97 -2.28
N MET A 290 -18.74 -13.53 -1.82
CA MET A 290 -18.19 -13.90 -0.51
C MET A 290 -18.85 -13.17 0.66
N ILE A 291 -19.76 -12.24 0.41
CA ILE A 291 -20.67 -11.72 1.47
C ILE A 291 -21.45 -12.89 2.10
N VAL A 292 -21.89 -13.84 1.30
CA VAL A 292 -22.74 -14.96 1.75
C VAL A 292 -22.10 -16.33 1.55
N ASN A 293 -21.13 -16.49 0.64
CA ASN A 293 -20.50 -17.75 0.29
C ASN A 293 -19.03 -17.80 0.77
N PRO A 294 -18.51 -18.97 1.19
CA PRO A 294 -17.12 -19.10 1.65
C PRO A 294 -16.08 -19.07 0.52
N ARG A 295 -16.52 -19.09 -0.74
CA ARG A 295 -15.66 -19.05 -1.93
C ARG A 295 -16.26 -18.12 -2.98
N PRO A 296 -15.42 -17.38 -3.72
CA PRO A 296 -15.90 -16.51 -4.78
C PRO A 296 -16.26 -17.30 -6.04
N THR A 297 -16.95 -16.66 -6.95
CA THR A 297 -17.20 -17.17 -8.30
C THR A 297 -15.92 -17.12 -9.14
N ARG A 298 -15.87 -17.89 -10.24
CA ARG A 298 -14.74 -17.83 -11.19
C ARG A 298 -14.61 -16.48 -11.89
N ALA A 299 -15.72 -15.80 -12.13
CA ALA A 299 -15.73 -14.46 -12.72
C ALA A 299 -15.05 -13.44 -11.80
N GLU A 300 -15.32 -13.48 -10.50
CA GLU A 300 -14.71 -12.60 -9.49
C GLU A 300 -13.20 -12.87 -9.36
N LEU A 301 -12.76 -14.14 -9.37
CA LEU A 301 -11.32 -14.47 -9.40
C LEU A 301 -10.62 -13.82 -10.60
N THR A 302 -11.27 -13.89 -11.77
CA THR A 302 -10.74 -13.30 -13.02
C THR A 302 -10.75 -11.78 -12.95
N ASP A 303 -11.78 -11.16 -12.39
CA ASP A 303 -11.87 -9.71 -12.25
C ASP A 303 -10.78 -9.16 -11.32
N VAL A 304 -10.55 -9.79 -10.16
CA VAL A 304 -9.44 -9.42 -9.26
C VAL A 304 -8.09 -9.54 -9.97
N ALA A 305 -7.83 -10.64 -10.67
CA ALA A 305 -6.60 -10.84 -11.42
C ALA A 305 -6.43 -9.79 -12.53
N ASN A 306 -7.50 -9.47 -13.27
CA ASN A 306 -7.47 -8.44 -14.32
C ASN A 306 -7.16 -7.04 -13.77
N ALA A 307 -7.74 -6.66 -12.62
CA ALA A 307 -7.42 -5.39 -11.98
C ALA A 307 -5.93 -5.29 -11.62
N ILE A 308 -5.32 -6.41 -11.21
CA ILE A 308 -3.88 -6.48 -10.92
C ILE A 308 -3.07 -6.39 -12.23
N PHE A 309 -3.46 -7.07 -13.30
CA PHE A 309 -2.85 -6.93 -14.63
C PHE A 309 -2.97 -5.51 -15.17
N ASP A 310 -4.09 -4.82 -14.93
CA ASP A 310 -4.26 -3.43 -15.32
C ASP A 310 -3.30 -2.49 -14.56
N GLY A 311 -2.74 -2.95 -13.43
CA GLY A 311 -1.75 -2.24 -12.64
C GLY A 311 -2.34 -1.45 -11.47
N THR A 312 -3.43 -1.89 -10.85
CA THR A 312 -3.94 -1.25 -9.62
C THR A 312 -2.93 -1.31 -8.48
N ASP A 313 -2.88 -0.29 -7.63
CA ASP A 313 -2.04 -0.29 -6.42
C ASP A 313 -2.70 -1.02 -5.26
N ALA A 314 -4.01 -0.90 -5.16
CA ALA A 314 -4.79 -1.53 -4.12
C ALA A 314 -6.13 -2.05 -4.65
N LEU A 315 -6.62 -3.08 -3.99
CA LEU A 315 -7.95 -3.66 -4.19
C LEU A 315 -8.79 -3.42 -2.94
N MET A 316 -10.08 -3.15 -3.09
CA MET A 316 -10.94 -2.88 -1.95
C MET A 316 -12.02 -3.94 -1.78
N LEU A 317 -12.17 -4.43 -0.54
CA LEU A 317 -13.29 -5.23 -0.05
C LEU A 317 -14.27 -4.30 0.69
N SER A 318 -15.51 -4.33 0.31
CA SER A 318 -16.59 -3.50 0.85
C SER A 318 -17.52 -4.30 1.75
N GLY A 319 -18.63 -4.80 1.22
CA GLY A 319 -19.61 -5.62 1.92
C GLY A 319 -19.03 -6.94 2.44
N GLU A 320 -18.04 -7.50 1.72
CA GLU A 320 -17.36 -8.75 2.02
C GLU A 320 -16.74 -8.75 3.43
N THR A 321 -16.17 -7.60 3.84
CA THR A 321 -15.54 -7.45 5.16
C THR A 321 -16.41 -6.69 6.17
N ALA A 322 -17.25 -5.76 5.71
CA ALA A 322 -18.04 -4.93 6.61
C ALA A 322 -19.29 -5.65 7.17
N GLY A 323 -19.98 -6.45 6.37
CA GLY A 323 -21.23 -7.11 6.72
C GLY A 323 -21.31 -8.58 6.31
N GLY A 324 -20.30 -9.10 5.61
CA GLY A 324 -20.27 -10.47 5.10
C GLY A 324 -20.04 -11.51 6.18
N LYS A 325 -20.36 -12.75 5.85
CA LYS A 325 -20.18 -13.91 6.76
C LYS A 325 -18.72 -14.38 6.83
N TYR A 326 -17.87 -13.99 5.86
CA TYR A 326 -16.51 -14.52 5.70
C TYR A 326 -15.45 -13.41 5.53
N PRO A 327 -15.35 -12.45 6.49
CA PRO A 327 -14.47 -11.30 6.34
C PRO A 327 -12.97 -11.68 6.22
N VAL A 328 -12.48 -12.58 7.05
CA VAL A 328 -11.08 -13.02 7.06
C VAL A 328 -10.74 -13.82 5.80
N GLU A 329 -11.64 -14.73 5.40
CA GLU A 329 -11.48 -15.56 4.21
C GLU A 329 -11.47 -14.72 2.93
N SER A 330 -12.26 -13.64 2.88
CA SER A 330 -12.26 -12.69 1.76
C SER A 330 -10.89 -12.00 1.61
N VAL A 331 -10.29 -11.56 2.72
CA VAL A 331 -8.94 -10.99 2.71
C VAL A 331 -7.89 -12.02 2.29
N LYS A 332 -7.95 -13.24 2.85
CA LYS A 332 -7.04 -14.34 2.48
C LYS A 332 -7.14 -14.68 1.00
N THR A 333 -8.35 -14.77 0.47
CA THR A 333 -8.62 -15.08 -0.94
C THR A 333 -8.05 -13.99 -1.85
N MET A 334 -8.35 -12.72 -1.57
CA MET A 334 -7.81 -11.59 -2.34
C MET A 334 -6.27 -11.55 -2.29
N ALA A 335 -5.68 -11.78 -1.11
CA ALA A 335 -4.23 -11.83 -0.95
C ALA A 335 -3.59 -12.99 -1.71
N LEU A 336 -4.27 -14.13 -1.81
CA LEU A 336 -3.80 -15.31 -2.56
C LEU A 336 -3.84 -15.02 -4.07
N ILE A 337 -4.96 -14.50 -4.59
CA ILE A 337 -5.09 -14.13 -6.00
C ILE A 337 -4.00 -13.14 -6.38
N ALA A 338 -3.80 -12.09 -5.56
CA ALA A 338 -2.79 -11.07 -5.83
C ALA A 338 -1.38 -11.67 -5.92
N ARG A 339 -0.98 -12.51 -4.97
CA ARG A 339 0.32 -13.19 -5.01
C ARG A 339 0.48 -14.08 -6.23
N THR A 340 -0.53 -14.92 -6.51
CA THR A 340 -0.48 -15.84 -7.66
C THR A 340 -0.36 -15.09 -8.98
N THR A 341 -1.10 -13.98 -9.13
CA THR A 341 -1.03 -13.13 -10.33
C THR A 341 0.32 -12.46 -10.46
N GLU A 342 0.83 -11.84 -9.39
CA GLU A 342 2.12 -11.13 -9.38
C GLU A 342 3.33 -12.05 -9.63
N ASP A 343 3.22 -13.33 -9.24
CA ASP A 343 4.28 -14.32 -9.44
C ASP A 343 4.29 -14.91 -10.86
N SER A 344 3.21 -14.73 -11.63
CA SER A 344 3.10 -15.28 -12.98
C SER A 344 4.10 -14.63 -13.96
N LEU A 345 4.53 -15.41 -14.95
CA LEU A 345 5.42 -14.90 -16.01
C LEU A 345 4.70 -13.86 -16.87
N GLU A 346 3.43 -14.08 -17.16
CA GLU A 346 2.57 -13.19 -17.94
C GLU A 346 2.48 -11.80 -17.31
N TYR A 347 2.29 -11.72 -15.98
CA TYR A 347 2.29 -10.44 -15.27
C TYR A 347 3.63 -9.73 -15.35
N LYS A 348 4.73 -10.45 -15.12
CA LYS A 348 6.08 -9.89 -15.19
C LYS A 348 6.41 -9.37 -16.59
N GLU A 349 6.04 -10.10 -17.63
CA GLU A 349 6.22 -9.68 -19.01
C GLU A 349 5.35 -8.46 -19.36
N HIS A 350 4.09 -8.44 -18.89
CA HIS A 350 3.19 -7.30 -19.08
C HIS A 350 3.74 -6.04 -18.43
N MET A 351 4.22 -6.12 -17.17
CA MET A 351 4.83 -4.99 -16.48
C MET A 351 6.13 -4.50 -17.14
N ARG A 352 6.93 -5.41 -17.72
CA ARG A 352 8.13 -5.03 -18.49
C ARG A 352 7.80 -4.24 -19.75
N LYS A 353 6.69 -4.54 -20.44
CA LYS A 353 6.22 -3.75 -21.58
C LYS A 353 5.80 -2.35 -21.17
N ILE A 354 5.04 -2.23 -20.08
CA ILE A 354 4.64 -0.92 -19.52
C ILE A 354 5.89 -0.10 -19.15
N ASP A 355 6.91 -0.73 -18.53
CA ASP A 355 8.17 -0.07 -18.18
C ASP A 355 8.95 0.43 -19.41
N SER A 356 8.90 -0.31 -20.54
CA SER A 356 9.57 0.12 -21.78
C SER A 356 8.96 1.36 -22.41
N ASP A 357 7.66 1.56 -22.23
CA ASP A 357 6.90 2.67 -22.79
C ASP A 357 6.90 3.92 -21.88
N TYR A 358 7.44 3.77 -20.66
CA TYR A 358 7.48 4.85 -19.69
C TYR A 358 8.53 5.91 -20.04
N VAL A 359 8.08 7.15 -20.19
CA VAL A 359 8.96 8.31 -20.38
C VAL A 359 9.11 9.04 -19.05
N PRO A 360 10.30 9.07 -18.46
CA PRO A 360 10.51 9.76 -17.18
C PRO A 360 10.32 11.27 -17.34
N GLY A 361 9.76 11.90 -16.31
CA GLY A 361 9.68 13.36 -16.22
C GLY A 361 11.07 14.00 -16.17
N THR A 362 11.16 15.27 -16.56
CA THR A 362 12.41 16.03 -16.65
C THR A 362 12.94 16.54 -15.29
N GLU A 363 12.17 16.38 -14.22
CA GLU A 363 12.59 16.78 -12.87
C GLU A 363 13.75 15.93 -12.36
N VAL A 364 14.77 16.55 -11.76
CA VAL A 364 15.98 15.88 -11.27
C VAL A 364 15.66 14.71 -10.34
N GLY A 365 14.76 14.93 -9.37
CA GLY A 365 14.35 13.88 -8.44
C GLY A 365 13.74 12.67 -9.13
N HIS A 366 12.93 12.90 -10.17
CA HIS A 366 12.30 11.85 -10.95
C HIS A 366 13.33 11.04 -11.76
N MET A 367 14.29 11.74 -12.37
CA MET A 367 15.38 11.10 -13.14
C MET A 367 16.29 10.27 -12.24
N VAL A 368 16.63 10.76 -11.05
CA VAL A 368 17.45 10.02 -10.07
C VAL A 368 16.69 8.76 -9.58
N ALA A 369 15.42 8.90 -9.22
CA ALA A 369 14.61 7.76 -8.79
C ALA A 369 14.47 6.69 -9.90
N HIS A 370 14.25 7.11 -11.15
CA HIS A 370 14.20 6.21 -12.29
C HIS A 370 15.55 5.52 -12.55
N SER A 371 16.66 6.25 -12.41
CA SER A 371 18.02 5.69 -12.52
C SER A 371 18.28 4.65 -11.43
N ALA A 372 17.85 4.92 -10.18
CA ALA A 372 17.97 3.95 -9.08
C ALA A 372 17.16 2.67 -9.36
N TYR A 373 15.95 2.81 -9.91
CA TYR A 373 15.13 1.68 -10.34
C TYR A 373 15.83 0.86 -11.45
N LYS A 374 16.28 1.50 -12.53
CA LYS A 374 16.99 0.80 -13.63
C LYS A 374 18.28 0.14 -13.15
N LEU A 375 19.05 0.82 -12.30
CA LEU A 375 20.27 0.28 -11.69
C LEU A 375 19.94 -0.98 -10.89
N SER A 376 18.92 -0.93 -10.00
CA SER A 376 18.52 -2.06 -9.17
C SER A 376 18.15 -3.30 -9.99
N LYS A 377 17.47 -3.10 -11.11
CA LYS A 377 17.11 -4.16 -12.07
C LYS A 377 18.35 -4.77 -12.74
N ASN A 378 19.25 -3.93 -13.25
CA ASN A 378 20.43 -4.35 -14.00
C ASN A 378 21.43 -5.15 -13.15
N ILE A 379 21.65 -4.71 -11.87
CA ILE A 379 22.54 -5.43 -10.94
C ILE A 379 21.84 -6.57 -10.20
N LYS A 380 20.56 -6.82 -10.47
CA LYS A 380 19.70 -7.80 -9.78
C LYS A 380 19.74 -7.59 -8.25
N ALA A 381 19.60 -6.34 -7.81
CA ALA A 381 19.55 -6.02 -6.40
C ALA A 381 18.38 -6.73 -5.72
N LYS A 382 18.54 -7.07 -4.45
CA LYS A 382 17.50 -7.69 -3.64
C LYS A 382 16.40 -6.70 -3.26
N ALA A 383 16.80 -5.48 -2.93
CA ALA A 383 15.91 -4.41 -2.48
C ALA A 383 16.39 -3.03 -2.93
N ILE A 384 15.45 -2.07 -2.93
CA ILE A 384 15.73 -0.63 -2.98
C ILE A 384 15.37 -0.07 -1.61
N ILE A 385 16.35 0.46 -0.88
CA ILE A 385 16.19 1.03 0.46
C ILE A 385 16.10 2.55 0.36
N ILE A 386 15.07 3.14 0.94
CA ILE A 386 14.75 4.55 0.79
C ILE A 386 14.55 5.19 2.17
N PRO A 387 15.60 5.79 2.76
CA PRO A 387 15.43 6.69 3.89
C PRO A 387 14.60 7.91 3.46
N THR A 388 13.51 8.22 4.17
CA THR A 388 12.59 9.29 3.74
C THR A 388 11.84 9.93 4.91
N LEU A 389 11.71 11.25 4.89
CA LEU A 389 10.91 12.00 5.87
C LEU A 389 9.43 12.12 5.47
N HIS A 390 9.15 12.23 4.17
CA HIS A 390 7.81 12.52 3.64
C HIS A 390 7.25 11.42 2.73
N GLY A 391 8.04 10.40 2.40
CA GLY A 391 7.63 9.28 1.57
C GLY A 391 7.58 9.56 0.06
N ASN A 392 7.98 10.75 -0.43
CA ASN A 392 7.86 11.12 -1.84
C ASN A 392 8.69 10.21 -2.75
N THR A 393 9.97 9.99 -2.41
CA THR A 393 10.86 9.09 -3.16
C THR A 393 10.34 7.66 -3.20
N ALA A 394 9.78 7.16 -2.08
CA ALA A 394 9.23 5.82 -2.03
C ALA A 394 7.98 5.67 -2.92
N ARG A 395 7.12 6.68 -2.96
CA ARG A 395 5.96 6.71 -3.89
C ARG A 395 6.43 6.71 -5.34
N MET A 396 7.41 7.54 -5.66
CA MET A 396 7.96 7.65 -7.01
C MET A 396 8.59 6.33 -7.47
N ILE A 397 9.42 5.68 -6.65
CA ILE A 397 10.02 4.39 -6.99
C ILE A 397 8.96 3.29 -7.07
N GLY A 398 7.97 3.29 -6.18
CA GLY A 398 6.85 2.35 -6.22
C GLY A 398 6.03 2.42 -7.51
N SER A 399 5.87 3.63 -8.10
CA SER A 399 5.14 3.81 -9.37
C SER A 399 5.84 3.16 -10.57
N PHE A 400 7.16 2.95 -10.53
CA PHE A 400 7.91 2.21 -11.56
C PHE A 400 7.73 0.69 -11.49
N ARG A 401 6.98 0.18 -10.53
CA ARG A 401 6.67 -1.26 -10.36
C ARG A 401 7.91 -2.17 -10.31
N PRO A 402 8.92 -1.89 -9.47
CA PRO A 402 10.13 -2.69 -9.43
C PRO A 402 9.86 -4.14 -9.02
N GLU A 403 10.61 -5.08 -9.62
CA GLU A 403 10.60 -6.47 -9.17
C GLU A 403 11.20 -6.60 -7.75
N GLN A 404 12.11 -5.70 -7.40
CA GLN A 404 12.75 -5.60 -6.09
C GLN A 404 11.77 -5.17 -5.00
N ILE A 405 12.06 -5.52 -3.76
CA ILE A 405 11.32 -4.99 -2.60
C ILE A 405 11.72 -3.53 -2.41
N VAL A 406 10.74 -2.64 -2.28
CA VAL A 406 10.97 -1.23 -1.94
C VAL A 406 10.78 -1.04 -0.44
N ILE A 407 11.88 -0.76 0.27
CA ILE A 407 11.88 -0.59 1.73
C ILE A 407 11.97 0.91 2.03
N ALA A 408 10.88 1.50 2.49
CA ALA A 408 10.84 2.91 2.89
C ALA A 408 11.07 3.05 4.40
N VAL A 409 12.20 3.63 4.79
CA VAL A 409 12.56 3.80 6.20
C VAL A 409 12.28 5.23 6.62
N THR A 410 11.36 5.42 7.58
CA THR A 410 10.90 6.76 7.99
C THR A 410 10.76 6.87 9.51
N PRO A 411 11.11 8.03 10.11
CA PRO A 411 10.86 8.28 11.54
C PRO A 411 9.41 8.69 11.82
N ASN A 412 8.62 8.95 10.80
CA ASN A 412 7.26 9.49 10.93
C ASN A 412 6.20 8.39 10.80
N LYS A 413 5.53 8.07 11.91
CA LYS A 413 4.43 7.09 11.95
C LYS A 413 3.30 7.39 10.96
N LYS A 414 2.99 8.66 10.73
CA LYS A 414 1.96 9.08 9.76
C LYS A 414 2.38 8.72 8.32
N VAL A 415 3.63 9.02 7.97
CA VAL A 415 4.19 8.69 6.66
C VAL A 415 4.27 7.18 6.47
N GLN A 416 4.67 6.43 7.52
CA GLN A 416 4.66 4.96 7.48
C GLN A 416 3.27 4.44 7.10
N ARG A 417 2.21 4.89 7.77
CA ARG A 417 0.83 4.49 7.46
C ARG A 417 0.39 4.96 6.08
N GLN A 418 0.72 6.18 5.67
CA GLN A 418 0.38 6.71 4.35
C GLN A 418 1.06 5.99 3.19
N LEU A 419 2.19 5.31 3.43
CA LEU A 419 2.84 4.48 2.42
C LEU A 419 2.18 3.09 2.27
N MET A 420 1.25 2.72 3.16
CA MET A 420 0.54 1.44 3.08
C MET A 420 -0.37 1.31 1.86
N ILE A 421 -0.71 2.40 1.17
CA ILE A 421 -1.47 2.35 -0.09
C ILE A 421 -0.57 2.06 -1.30
N GLN A 422 0.74 2.35 -1.19
CA GLN A 422 1.64 2.32 -2.32
C GLN A 422 2.04 0.89 -2.69
N TRP A 423 1.85 0.52 -3.94
CA TRP A 423 2.23 -0.79 -4.46
C TRP A 423 3.71 -1.12 -4.21
N GLY A 424 3.99 -2.33 -3.77
CA GLY A 424 5.35 -2.86 -3.58
C GLY A 424 6.18 -2.20 -2.46
N VAL A 425 5.69 -1.13 -1.82
CA VAL A 425 6.40 -0.43 -0.75
C VAL A 425 6.15 -1.10 0.59
N THR A 426 7.23 -1.40 1.32
CA THR A 426 7.23 -1.88 2.70
C THR A 426 7.78 -0.77 3.60
N PRO A 427 6.93 -0.04 4.33
CA PRO A 427 7.38 1.04 5.19
C PRO A 427 7.82 0.51 6.56
N VAL A 428 9.03 0.90 6.98
CA VAL A 428 9.64 0.53 8.26
C VAL A 428 9.85 1.79 9.09
N LEU A 429 9.56 1.72 10.39
CA LEU A 429 9.75 2.84 11.31
C LEU A 429 11.20 2.85 11.82
N CYS A 430 11.83 4.03 11.85
CA CYS A 430 13.18 4.21 12.41
C CYS A 430 13.18 5.29 13.50
N ARG A 431 14.32 5.40 14.20
CA ARG A 431 14.64 6.60 14.99
C ARG A 431 15.40 7.58 14.11
N ILE A 432 15.24 8.87 14.37
CA ILE A 432 15.99 9.91 13.65
C ILE A 432 17.47 9.75 13.98
N ALA A 433 18.32 9.66 12.94
CA ALA A 433 19.77 9.75 13.08
C ALA A 433 20.24 11.18 12.74
N GLY A 434 21.27 11.65 13.43
CA GLY A 434 21.76 13.02 13.25
C GLY A 434 22.56 13.23 11.96
N ASP A 435 23.07 12.16 11.35
CA ASP A 435 23.90 12.17 10.14
C ASP A 435 23.31 11.28 9.04
N SER A 436 23.54 11.67 7.78
CA SER A 436 23.04 10.99 6.60
C SER A 436 23.63 9.58 6.42
N ASP A 437 24.90 9.39 6.73
CA ASP A 437 25.55 8.08 6.63
C ASP A 437 25.05 7.13 7.72
N MET A 438 24.90 7.60 8.96
CA MET A 438 24.27 6.84 10.03
C MET A 438 22.82 6.46 9.68
N MET A 439 22.09 7.33 9.01
CA MET A 439 20.72 7.03 8.60
C MET A 439 20.66 5.93 7.53
N ILE A 440 21.60 5.92 6.58
CA ILE A 440 21.72 4.84 5.59
C ILE A 440 22.07 3.53 6.29
N GLN A 441 23.05 3.52 7.19
CA GLN A 441 23.45 2.34 7.95
C GLN A 441 22.28 1.80 8.79
N ASN A 442 21.56 2.67 9.51
CA ASN A 442 20.38 2.30 10.28
C ASN A 442 19.25 1.74 9.39
N ALA A 443 19.07 2.29 8.19
CA ALA A 443 18.06 1.79 7.26
C ALA A 443 18.40 0.37 6.76
N VAL A 444 19.67 0.09 6.47
CA VAL A 444 20.14 -1.25 6.11
C VAL A 444 19.99 -2.21 7.28
N LYS A 445 20.39 -1.80 8.49
CA LYS A 445 20.25 -2.60 9.71
C LYS A 445 18.79 -2.97 9.97
N LEU A 446 17.86 -2.01 9.90
CA LEU A 446 16.43 -2.26 10.05
C LEU A 446 15.87 -3.20 8.97
N ALA A 447 16.39 -3.13 7.75
CA ALA A 447 16.00 -4.05 6.69
C ALA A 447 16.44 -5.50 7.00
N ILE A 448 17.59 -5.69 7.66
CA ILE A 448 18.06 -7.00 8.16
C ILE A 448 17.17 -7.48 9.31
N GLU A 449 16.98 -6.66 10.34
CA GLU A 449 16.19 -6.97 11.54
C GLU A 449 14.75 -7.40 11.19
N ASN A 450 14.17 -6.77 10.14
CA ASN A 450 12.85 -7.13 9.62
C ASN A 450 12.87 -8.30 8.61
N ASN A 451 14.00 -9.00 8.42
CA ASN A 451 14.16 -10.11 7.49
C ASN A 451 13.81 -9.78 6.02
N LEU A 452 13.95 -8.52 5.61
CA LEU A 452 13.68 -8.05 4.25
C LEU A 452 14.88 -8.23 3.32
N VAL A 453 16.08 -8.19 3.88
CA VAL A 453 17.35 -8.47 3.21
C VAL A 453 18.24 -9.34 4.10
N LYS A 454 19.21 -10.00 3.50
CA LYS A 454 20.18 -10.86 4.18
C LYS A 454 21.61 -10.35 3.93
N LEU A 455 22.56 -10.83 4.72
CA LEU A 455 23.97 -10.61 4.46
C LEU A 455 24.33 -11.03 3.04
N SER A 456 25.24 -10.30 2.42
CA SER A 456 25.70 -10.46 1.04
C SER A 456 24.65 -10.09 -0.03
N ASP A 457 23.42 -9.72 0.34
CA ASP A 457 22.46 -9.17 -0.63
C ASP A 457 22.98 -7.83 -1.18
N ARG A 458 22.90 -7.63 -2.49
CA ARG A 458 23.11 -6.31 -3.08
C ARG A 458 21.83 -5.49 -2.95
N VAL A 459 21.97 -4.24 -2.48
CA VAL A 459 20.87 -3.30 -2.36
C VAL A 459 21.23 -1.96 -3.00
N VAL A 460 20.21 -1.28 -3.50
CA VAL A 460 20.34 0.10 -3.98
C VAL A 460 19.74 1.01 -2.92
N VAL A 461 20.52 1.94 -2.39
CA VAL A 461 20.00 2.99 -1.52
C VAL A 461 19.74 4.24 -2.35
N CYS A 462 18.54 4.80 -2.21
CA CYS A 462 18.13 6.00 -2.92
C CYS A 462 17.66 7.06 -1.91
N ALA A 463 18.40 8.16 -1.78
CA ALA A 463 18.17 9.15 -0.73
C ALA A 463 18.32 10.59 -1.23
N GLY A 464 17.70 11.54 -0.52
CA GLY A 464 18.05 12.95 -0.57
C GLY A 464 19.08 13.26 0.51
N ILE A 465 20.24 13.74 0.15
CA ILE A 465 21.32 14.12 1.09
C ILE A 465 21.63 15.60 0.93
N PRO A 466 21.60 16.41 2.01
CA PRO A 466 21.09 16.04 3.35
C PRO A 466 19.60 15.68 3.32
N LEU A 467 19.12 14.94 4.33
CA LEU A 467 17.73 14.47 4.39
C LEU A 467 16.66 15.57 4.36
N SER A 468 17.03 16.78 4.78
CA SER A 468 16.24 18.00 4.68
C SER A 468 16.37 18.69 3.32
N SER A 469 17.07 18.10 2.36
CA SER A 469 17.25 18.69 1.04
C SER A 469 15.90 19.02 0.39
N PRO A 470 15.73 20.23 -0.16
CA PRO A 470 14.55 20.56 -0.96
C PRO A 470 14.45 19.71 -2.24
N LEU A 471 15.59 19.19 -2.73
CA LEU A 471 15.66 18.19 -3.79
C LEU A 471 15.26 16.85 -3.17
N MET A 472 14.10 16.32 -3.56
CA MET A 472 13.49 15.11 -2.99
C MET A 472 14.44 13.90 -2.97
N VAL A 473 15.25 13.72 -4.02
CA VAL A 473 16.26 12.67 -4.12
C VAL A 473 17.40 13.12 -5.02
N ASN A 474 18.65 12.88 -4.59
CA ASN A 474 19.85 13.34 -5.30
C ASN A 474 21.00 12.32 -5.25
N THR A 475 20.84 11.20 -4.54
CA THR A 475 21.92 10.24 -4.31
C THR A 475 21.45 8.81 -4.54
N ILE A 476 22.29 8.03 -5.22
CA ILE A 476 22.15 6.59 -5.40
C ILE A 476 23.44 5.95 -4.91
N ARG A 477 23.33 4.95 -4.02
CA ARG A 477 24.45 4.12 -3.58
C ARG A 477 24.13 2.65 -3.80
N VAL A 478 25.11 1.88 -4.27
CA VAL A 478 25.03 0.42 -4.28
C VAL A 478 25.80 -0.09 -3.09
N LEU A 479 25.14 -0.89 -2.26
CA LEU A 479 25.73 -1.49 -1.08
C LEU A 479 25.56 -3.01 -1.13
N VAL A 480 26.52 -3.71 -0.53
CA VAL A 480 26.37 -5.10 -0.14
C VAL A 480 26.00 -5.10 1.35
N VAL A 481 24.95 -5.81 1.70
CA VAL A 481 24.44 -5.84 3.08
C VAL A 481 25.45 -6.49 4.01
N GLY A 482 25.80 -5.81 5.09
CA GLY A 482 26.98 -6.10 5.92
C GLY A 482 28.19 -5.34 5.34
N ASN A 483 28.78 -4.41 6.10
CA ASN A 483 29.95 -3.67 5.65
C ASN A 483 31.12 -4.65 5.45
N ILE A 484 31.37 -5.06 4.19
CA ILE A 484 32.46 -6.00 3.87
C ILE A 484 33.75 -5.21 3.94
N ILE A 485 34.59 -5.55 4.91
CA ILE A 485 35.88 -4.91 5.15
C ILE A 485 37.03 -5.66 4.48
N ALA A 486 36.87 -6.97 4.27
CA ALA A 486 37.89 -7.77 3.60
C ALA A 486 37.29 -9.03 2.97
N ARG A 487 38.04 -9.66 2.06
CA ARG A 487 37.66 -10.91 1.40
C ARG A 487 38.88 -11.80 1.21
N GLY A 488 38.72 -13.11 1.54
CA GLY A 488 39.70 -14.12 1.23
C GLY A 488 39.39 -14.89 -0.06
N THR A 489 40.41 -15.53 -0.62
CA THR A 489 40.27 -16.36 -1.82
C THR A 489 40.19 -17.86 -1.52
N SER A 490 40.56 -18.28 -0.31
CA SER A 490 40.38 -19.63 0.21
C SER A 490 39.63 -19.54 1.55
N PHE A 491 38.55 -20.30 1.69
CA PHE A 491 37.67 -20.21 2.86
C PHE A 491 36.90 -21.50 3.06
N GLY A 492 36.40 -21.70 4.28
CA GLY A 492 35.60 -22.86 4.61
C GLY A 492 35.14 -22.87 6.08
N PHE A 493 34.46 -23.94 6.41
CA PHE A 493 33.95 -24.23 7.74
C PHE A 493 34.05 -25.73 8.01
N CYS A 494 34.29 -26.05 9.27
CA CYS A 494 34.42 -27.45 9.68
C CYS A 494 33.06 -28.08 10.04
N ASN A 495 32.04 -27.27 10.35
CA ASN A 495 30.69 -27.69 10.69
C ASN A 495 29.66 -26.97 9.82
N SER A 496 28.82 -27.73 9.11
CA SER A 496 27.77 -27.19 8.21
C SER A 496 26.68 -26.37 8.94
N GLU A 497 26.51 -26.55 10.24
CA GLU A 497 25.59 -25.73 11.05
C GLU A 497 26.19 -24.39 11.47
N LYS A 498 27.51 -24.23 11.37
CA LYS A 498 28.25 -23.02 11.78
C LYS A 498 29.08 -22.45 10.64
N GLN A 499 28.41 -22.02 9.58
CA GLN A 499 29.05 -21.42 8.40
C GLN A 499 29.47 -19.96 8.64
N LYS A 500 28.80 -19.28 9.57
CA LYS A 500 29.04 -17.88 9.93
C LYS A 500 29.22 -17.74 11.42
N ILE A 501 30.17 -16.93 11.81
CA ILE A 501 30.42 -16.61 13.21
C ILE A 501 30.66 -15.12 13.40
N CYS A 502 30.32 -14.63 14.59
CA CYS A 502 30.64 -13.30 15.04
C CYS A 502 31.63 -13.39 16.18
N GLY A 503 32.62 -12.52 16.19
CA GLY A 503 33.61 -12.51 17.24
C GLY A 503 34.42 -11.21 17.27
N ARG A 504 35.36 -11.14 18.20
CA ARG A 504 36.36 -10.08 18.27
C ARG A 504 37.67 -10.54 17.68
N ILE A 505 38.33 -9.65 16.98
CA ILE A 505 39.66 -9.88 16.43
C ILE A 505 40.70 -9.92 17.57
N ILE A 506 41.64 -10.87 17.48
CA ILE A 506 42.88 -10.93 18.24
C ILE A 506 44.00 -11.29 17.28
N HIS A 507 45.14 -10.58 17.38
CA HIS A 507 46.32 -10.87 16.56
C HIS A 507 47.15 -11.99 17.17
N ALA A 508 47.89 -12.75 16.33
CA ALA A 508 48.68 -13.88 16.74
C ALA A 508 49.86 -13.49 17.66
N GLU A 509 50.27 -12.23 17.67
CA GLU A 509 51.34 -11.70 18.51
C GLU A 509 50.96 -11.62 19.99
N ASP A 510 49.64 -11.59 20.31
CA ASP A 510 49.08 -11.47 21.65
C ASP A 510 48.57 -12.80 22.25
N ILE A 511 49.26 -13.91 21.96
CA ILE A 511 48.87 -15.26 22.36
C ILE A 511 48.59 -15.42 23.88
N VAL A 512 49.23 -14.60 24.70
CA VAL A 512 49.03 -14.63 26.16
C VAL A 512 47.67 -14.07 26.55
N GLU A 513 47.22 -13.03 25.85
CA GLU A 513 45.91 -12.38 26.05
C GLU A 513 44.75 -13.26 25.58
N ILE A 514 44.97 -14.12 24.57
CA ILE A 514 43.99 -15.06 24.04
C ILE A 514 43.47 -16.01 25.13
N ARG A 515 44.35 -16.49 26.01
CA ARG A 515 43.97 -17.43 27.11
C ARG A 515 43.02 -16.78 28.12
N ASP A 516 43.13 -15.50 28.34
CA ASP A 516 42.27 -14.76 29.28
C ASP A 516 40.96 -14.27 28.63
N THR A 517 40.98 -13.91 27.36
CA THR A 517 39.80 -13.49 26.60
C THR A 517 38.86 -14.64 26.27
N VAL A 518 39.38 -15.83 25.96
CA VAL A 518 38.59 -17.06 25.76
C VAL A 518 37.88 -17.51 27.02
N LYS A 519 38.40 -17.20 28.20
CA LYS A 519 37.72 -17.43 29.49
C LYS A 519 36.52 -16.52 29.73
N LEU A 520 36.38 -15.42 28.99
CA LEU A 520 35.34 -14.42 29.17
C LEU A 520 34.06 -14.62 28.30
N ASN A 521 33.81 -15.79 27.72
CA ASN A 521 32.64 -16.13 26.91
C ASN A 521 32.44 -15.26 25.63
N HIS A 522 33.46 -14.61 25.13
CA HIS A 522 33.40 -13.92 23.86
C HIS A 522 33.93 -14.83 22.74
N LYS A 523 33.18 -14.94 21.63
CA LYS A 523 33.70 -15.61 20.43
C LYS A 523 34.92 -14.87 19.94
N THR A 524 35.99 -15.62 19.65
CA THR A 524 37.30 -15.06 19.26
C THR A 524 37.65 -15.45 17.83
N ILE A 525 38.12 -14.48 17.06
CA ILE A 525 38.59 -14.65 15.68
C ILE A 525 40.06 -14.24 15.65
N LEU A 526 40.95 -15.20 15.38
CA LEU A 526 42.39 -14.96 15.27
C LEU A 526 42.71 -14.37 13.91
N VAL A 527 43.53 -13.31 13.87
CA VAL A 527 44.17 -12.79 12.65
C VAL A 527 45.66 -13.08 12.72
N CYS A 528 46.20 -13.65 11.64
CA CYS A 528 47.61 -13.99 11.52
C CYS A 528 48.12 -13.81 10.12
N GLU A 529 49.42 -13.68 9.96
CA GLU A 529 50.05 -13.62 8.64
C GLU A 529 49.83 -14.94 7.88
N ARG A 530 50.08 -16.08 8.58
CA ARG A 530 49.94 -17.42 8.02
C ARG A 530 49.50 -18.40 9.12
N ILE A 531 48.68 -19.39 8.77
CA ILE A 531 48.29 -20.45 9.70
C ILE A 531 49.42 -21.51 9.74
N THR A 532 50.16 -21.55 10.81
CA THR A 532 51.30 -22.46 11.05
C THR A 532 50.97 -23.55 12.09
N GLU A 533 51.80 -24.61 12.19
CA GLU A 533 51.60 -25.68 13.18
C GLU A 533 51.67 -25.17 14.62
N ASP A 534 52.43 -24.12 14.88
CA ASP A 534 52.59 -23.51 16.22
C ASP A 534 51.27 -22.92 16.76
N LEU A 535 50.34 -22.60 15.88
CA LEU A 535 49.02 -22.06 16.23
C LEU A 535 48.00 -23.15 16.60
N ILE A 536 48.31 -24.44 16.44
CA ILE A 536 47.38 -25.56 16.74
C ILE A 536 46.77 -25.46 18.13
N PRO A 537 47.54 -25.16 19.22
CA PRO A 537 46.96 -25.04 20.57
C PRO A 537 45.90 -23.94 20.66
N VAL A 538 46.03 -22.84 19.90
CA VAL A 538 45.10 -21.72 19.85
C VAL A 538 43.90 -22.06 18.98
N LEU A 539 44.09 -22.64 17.81
CA LEU A 539 43.01 -23.05 16.88
C LEU A 539 41.98 -24.00 17.55
N ARG A 540 42.40 -24.76 18.57
CA ARG A 540 41.49 -25.66 19.33
C ARG A 540 40.45 -24.93 20.16
N ILE A 541 40.70 -23.68 20.54
CA ILE A 541 39.87 -22.94 21.52
C ILE A 541 39.17 -21.72 20.95
N ILE A 542 39.46 -21.34 19.72
CA ILE A 542 38.85 -20.19 19.02
C ILE A 542 37.75 -20.64 18.08
N ASP A 543 36.87 -19.72 17.68
CA ASP A 543 35.76 -19.99 16.75
C ASP A 543 36.12 -19.74 15.30
N GLY A 544 37.07 -18.82 15.00
CA GLY A 544 37.46 -18.48 13.65
C GLY A 544 38.91 -18.05 13.48
N VAL A 545 39.43 -18.20 12.26
CA VAL A 545 40.79 -17.75 11.90
C VAL A 545 40.79 -17.08 10.54
N ILE A 546 41.52 -15.96 10.45
CA ILE A 546 41.75 -15.21 9.20
C ILE A 546 43.26 -15.16 8.98
N SER A 547 43.72 -15.52 7.78
CA SER A 547 45.15 -15.42 7.45
C SER A 547 45.40 -14.58 6.20
N GLU A 548 46.50 -13.84 6.21
CA GLU A 548 46.94 -12.98 5.10
C GLU A 548 47.53 -13.79 3.94
N SER A 549 48.34 -14.81 4.24
CA SER A 549 49.14 -15.55 3.24
C SER A 549 48.78 -17.05 3.18
N GLY A 550 47.61 -17.46 3.66
CA GLY A 550 47.15 -18.85 3.60
C GLY A 550 47.53 -19.70 4.83
N SER A 551 47.69 -21.01 4.62
CA SER A 551 47.93 -22.01 5.68
C SER A 551 48.96 -23.04 5.28
N ASP A 552 49.77 -23.48 6.23
CA ASP A 552 50.64 -24.66 6.08
C ASP A 552 49.87 -25.96 6.41
N LEU A 553 48.73 -25.83 7.11
CA LEU A 553 47.85 -26.96 7.42
C LEU A 553 46.85 -27.19 6.31
N GLN A 554 46.68 -28.43 5.88
CA GLN A 554 45.64 -28.83 4.97
C GLN A 554 44.26 -28.74 5.64
N GLU A 555 43.21 -28.55 4.82
CA GLU A 555 41.84 -28.39 5.29
C GLU A 555 41.36 -29.55 6.19
N GLU A 556 41.76 -30.77 5.87
CA GLU A 556 41.44 -31.97 6.65
C GLU A 556 42.06 -31.90 8.06
N ASN A 557 43.26 -31.35 8.20
CA ASN A 557 43.93 -31.16 9.46
C ASN A 557 43.27 -30.05 10.30
N LEU A 558 42.80 -28.96 9.68
CA LEU A 558 42.02 -27.93 10.38
C LEU A 558 40.74 -28.51 10.98
N LYS A 559 40.04 -29.40 10.27
CA LYS A 559 38.85 -30.10 10.77
C LYS A 559 39.14 -31.02 11.96
N LEU A 560 40.29 -31.67 11.93
CA LEU A 560 40.73 -32.54 13.04
C LEU A 560 41.13 -31.72 14.28
N VAL A 561 41.72 -30.54 14.09
CA VAL A 561 42.14 -29.64 15.17
C VAL A 561 40.94 -29.01 15.87
N ASN A 562 39.96 -28.51 15.11
CA ASN A 562 38.74 -27.90 15.62
C ASN A 562 37.56 -28.12 14.65
N PRO A 563 36.62 -29.02 15.00
CA PRO A 563 35.49 -29.35 14.13
C PRO A 563 34.45 -28.21 13.98
N ASN A 564 34.58 -27.13 14.72
CA ASN A 564 33.68 -25.96 14.66
C ASN A 564 34.35 -24.71 14.08
N LEU A 565 35.58 -24.80 13.59
CA LEU A 565 36.36 -23.67 13.12
C LEU A 565 35.79 -23.12 11.78
N VAL A 566 35.65 -21.81 11.67
CA VAL A 566 35.45 -21.09 10.41
C VAL A 566 36.77 -20.43 10.02
N TYR A 567 37.19 -20.61 8.78
CA TYR A 567 38.47 -20.05 8.31
C TYR A 567 38.32 -19.29 7.00
N ILE A 568 39.06 -18.17 6.91
CA ILE A 568 39.22 -17.37 5.69
C ILE A 568 40.71 -17.10 5.48
N GLN A 569 41.24 -17.47 4.32
CA GLN A 569 42.67 -17.40 4.01
C GLN A 569 42.90 -16.53 2.79
N ASN A 570 44.16 -16.08 2.63
CA ASN A 570 44.60 -15.20 1.55
C ASN A 570 43.78 -13.90 1.55
N VAL A 571 43.67 -13.25 2.70
CA VAL A 571 43.01 -11.94 2.86
C VAL A 571 44.07 -10.86 2.76
N PRO A 572 44.14 -10.08 1.69
CA PRO A 572 45.18 -9.07 1.52
C PRO A 572 45.16 -8.03 2.66
N ASP A 573 46.34 -7.70 3.20
CA ASP A 573 46.53 -6.73 4.27
C ASP A 573 45.68 -6.97 5.54
N ALA A 574 45.29 -8.23 5.81
CA ALA A 574 44.39 -8.59 6.94
C ALA A 574 44.91 -8.09 8.28
N CYS A 575 46.23 -8.25 8.54
CA CYS A 575 46.87 -7.81 9.78
C CYS A 575 46.91 -6.29 9.98
N LYS A 576 46.71 -5.51 8.91
CA LYS A 576 46.67 -4.04 8.98
C LYS A 576 45.23 -3.49 9.03
N ILE A 577 44.29 -4.17 8.33
CA ILE A 577 42.91 -3.70 8.18
C ILE A 577 42.05 -4.10 9.38
N LEU A 578 42.33 -5.28 9.94
CA LEU A 578 41.55 -5.85 11.04
C LEU A 578 42.25 -5.54 12.36
N GLU A 579 41.90 -4.41 12.96
CA GLU A 579 42.47 -3.95 14.22
C GLU A 579 42.06 -4.87 15.40
N ASP A 580 42.92 -4.94 16.42
CA ASP A 580 42.65 -5.66 17.65
C ASP A 580 41.34 -5.22 18.33
N ASN A 581 40.63 -6.15 18.94
CA ASN A 581 39.32 -5.91 19.55
C ASN A 581 38.19 -5.45 18.59
N LEU A 582 38.45 -5.32 17.28
CA LEU A 582 37.39 -5.04 16.31
C LEU A 582 36.36 -6.19 16.33
N SER A 583 35.08 -5.83 16.45
CA SER A 583 34.00 -6.81 16.33
C SER A 583 33.74 -7.09 14.85
N VAL A 584 33.84 -8.34 14.43
CA VAL A 584 33.62 -8.74 13.05
C VAL A 584 32.74 -9.99 12.94
N SER A 585 32.15 -10.17 11.78
CA SER A 585 31.49 -11.41 11.38
C SER A 585 32.23 -12.02 10.19
N ILE A 586 32.52 -13.30 10.23
CA ILE A 586 33.14 -14.03 9.13
C ILE A 586 32.17 -15.05 8.53
N ASP A 587 32.18 -15.12 7.20
CA ASP A 587 31.35 -16.02 6.39
C ASP A 587 32.24 -17.05 5.68
N GLY A 588 32.29 -18.26 6.23
CA GLY A 588 33.06 -19.36 5.69
C GLY A 588 32.51 -19.99 4.42
N GLU A 589 31.29 -19.61 3.99
CA GLU A 589 30.70 -20.05 2.73
C GLU A 589 31.07 -19.13 1.56
N GLN A 590 31.27 -17.83 1.83
CA GLN A 590 31.53 -16.82 0.81
C GLN A 590 32.92 -16.18 0.90
N GLY A 591 33.67 -16.46 1.95
CA GLY A 591 34.99 -15.86 2.20
C GLY A 591 34.95 -14.37 2.48
N LEU A 592 33.89 -13.89 3.15
CA LEU A 592 33.67 -12.48 3.41
C LEU A 592 33.83 -12.14 4.90
N ILE A 593 34.40 -11.01 5.18
CA ILE A 593 34.58 -10.45 6.51
C ILE A 593 33.82 -9.14 6.58
N TYR A 594 32.90 -9.07 7.55
CA TYR A 594 32.02 -7.92 7.76
C TYR A 594 32.37 -7.20 9.07
N GLU A 595 32.27 -5.88 9.07
CA GLU A 595 32.37 -5.07 10.29
C GLU A 595 31.14 -5.27 11.18
N GLY A 596 31.36 -5.48 12.47
CA GLY A 596 30.31 -5.65 13.47
C GLY A 596 29.79 -7.08 13.62
N ALA A 597 29.01 -7.30 14.69
CA ALA A 597 28.34 -8.57 14.96
C ALA A 597 27.03 -8.62 14.16
N ILE A 598 27.03 -9.35 13.05
CA ILE A 598 25.92 -9.43 12.09
C ILE A 598 25.32 -10.87 12.03
N CYS A 599 25.78 -11.78 12.92
CA CYS A 599 25.29 -13.18 13.01
C CYS A 599 24.02 -13.27 13.84
#